data_f8fbe5e0f0d2b046775305b21c5756f9
#
_entry.id   f8fbe5e0f0d2b046775305b21c5756f9
#
_cell.length_a   1.000
_cell.length_b   1.000
_cell.length_c   1.000
_cell.angle_alpha   90.00
_cell.angle_beta   90.00
_cell.angle_gamma   90.00
#
_symmetry.space_group_name_H-M   'P 1'
#
loop_
_entity.id
_entity.type
_entity.pdbx_description
1 polymer ?
#
loop_
_entity_poly.entity_id
_entity_poly.type
_entity_poly.pdbx_seq_one_letter_code
_entity_poly.pdbx_strand_id
1 'polypeptide(L)'
;MRILIVEDELLIGKGIQSKLRQTDLPISSIDFASSAEQAYELLQQKEFDVVLTDIRMGPMSGIDLIEKVRKTNDHTEFIILSGFAEFSYAQQAMRLGVDQYLLKPVTKEKLRDAVLQADLRRREKSEALKPAQVLLQMMLTAQPGLEAYRQSHHLFPGDKLFLVVSACELGPDAL
;
A
#
# COMPACT_ATOMS: atom_id res chain seq x y z
N MET A 1 12.25 1.23 5.61
CA MET A 1 10.79 1.12 5.65
C MET A 1 10.24 2.00 6.77
N ARG A 2 9.26 2.86 6.48
CA ARG A 2 8.57 3.75 7.44
C ARG A 2 7.22 3.13 7.81
N ILE A 3 6.96 2.98 9.10
CA ILE A 3 5.76 2.35 9.62
C ILE A 3 4.94 3.37 10.42
N LEU A 4 3.62 3.36 10.24
CA LEU A 4 2.67 4.06 11.10
C LEU A 4 1.85 3.03 11.89
N ILE A 5 1.77 3.20 13.20
CA ILE A 5 0.88 2.44 14.08
C ILE A 5 -0.29 3.33 14.45
N VAL A 6 -1.51 2.84 14.24
CA VAL A 6 -2.76 3.54 14.55
C VAL A 6 -3.54 2.72 15.56
N GLU A 7 -3.59 3.21 16.79
CA GLU A 7 -4.13 2.49 17.94
C GLU A 7 -4.53 3.50 19.02
N ASP A 8 -5.77 3.46 19.51
CA ASP A 8 -6.26 4.37 20.55
C ASP A 8 -5.77 3.99 21.95
N GLU A 9 -5.44 2.71 22.16
CA GLU A 9 -4.84 2.24 23.40
C GLU A 9 -3.31 2.36 23.37
N LEU A 10 -2.77 3.42 23.96
CA LEU A 10 -1.33 3.75 23.98
C LEU A 10 -0.44 2.57 24.43
N LEU A 11 -0.87 1.79 25.41
CA LEU A 11 -0.10 0.63 25.91
C LEU A 11 -0.01 -0.49 24.87
N ILE A 12 -1.09 -0.74 24.14
CA ILE A 12 -1.12 -1.72 23.06
C ILE A 12 -0.19 -1.23 21.93
N GLY A 13 -0.32 0.03 21.51
CA GLY A 13 0.53 0.62 20.49
C GLY A 13 2.02 0.56 20.84
N LYS A 14 2.40 0.88 22.07
CA LYS A 14 3.79 0.74 22.56
C LYS A 14 4.26 -0.71 22.55
N GLY A 15 3.38 -1.66 22.89
CA GLY A 15 3.66 -3.09 22.83
C GLY A 15 3.96 -3.56 21.41
N ILE A 16 3.16 -3.12 20.44
CA ILE A 16 3.37 -3.39 18.99
C ILE A 16 4.70 -2.78 18.54
N GLN A 17 4.95 -1.50 18.86
CA GLN A 17 6.20 -0.82 18.52
C GLN A 17 7.43 -1.56 19.09
N SER A 18 7.37 -1.98 20.36
CA SER A 18 8.45 -2.72 21.00
C SER A 18 8.74 -4.05 20.30
N LYS A 19 7.69 -4.81 19.92
CA LYS A 19 7.83 -6.06 19.18
C LYS A 19 8.45 -5.85 17.80
N LEU A 20 8.01 -4.81 17.06
CA LEU A 20 8.57 -4.48 15.75
C LEU A 20 10.05 -4.11 15.82
N ARG A 21 10.46 -3.33 16.82
CA ARG A 21 11.88 -2.96 17.03
C ARG A 21 12.79 -4.15 17.36
N GLN A 22 12.21 -5.26 17.84
CA GLN A 22 12.94 -6.50 18.15
C GLN A 22 13.02 -7.45 16.94
N THR A 23 12.50 -7.06 15.79
CA THR A 23 12.60 -7.83 14.54
C THR A 23 13.87 -7.44 13.77
N ASP A 24 14.23 -8.26 12.79
CA ASP A 24 15.32 -8.05 11.83
C ASP A 24 14.88 -7.22 10.60
N LEU A 25 13.67 -6.66 10.62
CA LEU A 25 13.16 -5.87 9.51
C LEU A 25 13.89 -4.53 9.35
N PRO A 26 14.14 -4.06 8.12
CA PRO A 26 14.85 -2.80 7.86
C PRO A 26 13.93 -1.58 8.10
N ILE A 27 13.49 -1.41 9.36
CA ILE A 27 12.60 -0.33 9.78
C ILE A 27 13.43 0.93 10.02
N SER A 28 13.15 2.01 9.30
CA SER A 28 13.82 3.31 9.44
C SER A 28 13.13 4.21 10.47
N SER A 29 11.79 4.18 10.53
CA SER A 29 11.01 4.91 11.55
C SER A 29 9.69 4.19 11.86
N ILE A 30 9.21 4.40 13.09
CA ILE A 30 7.88 4.00 13.53
C ILE A 30 7.23 5.22 14.14
N ASP A 31 6.22 5.75 13.47
CA ASP A 31 5.36 6.82 13.97
C ASP A 31 4.09 6.21 14.62
N PHE A 32 3.39 7.03 15.42
CA PHE A 32 2.19 6.61 16.14
C PHE A 32 1.07 7.63 15.99
N ALA A 33 -0.15 7.14 15.78
CA ALA A 33 -1.38 7.92 15.81
C ALA A 33 -2.37 7.27 16.77
N SER A 34 -3.04 8.08 17.58
CA SER A 34 -4.02 7.62 18.57
C SER A 34 -5.45 7.59 18.03
N SER A 35 -5.66 7.95 16.79
CA SER A 35 -6.95 7.87 16.11
C SER A 35 -6.76 7.78 14.59
N ALA A 36 -7.82 7.36 13.90
CA ALA A 36 -7.84 7.30 12.45
C ALA A 36 -7.76 8.69 11.79
N GLU A 37 -8.33 9.73 12.41
CA GLU A 37 -8.25 11.11 11.96
C GLU A 37 -6.80 11.62 12.00
N GLN A 38 -6.11 11.41 13.13
CA GLN A 38 -4.70 11.78 13.25
C GLN A 38 -3.82 11.01 12.27
N ALA A 39 -4.10 9.72 12.06
CA ALA A 39 -3.40 8.91 11.08
C ALA A 39 -3.59 9.44 9.66
N TYR A 40 -4.81 9.85 9.30
CA TYR A 40 -5.10 10.43 8.00
C TYR A 40 -4.33 11.74 7.77
N GLU A 41 -4.26 12.62 8.77
CA GLU A 41 -3.46 13.86 8.70
C GLU A 41 -1.97 13.57 8.49
N LEU A 42 -1.41 12.59 9.23
CA LEU A 42 -0.02 12.18 9.06
C LEU A 42 0.25 11.61 7.66
N LEU A 43 -0.67 10.83 7.10
CA LEU A 43 -0.57 10.25 5.76
C LEU A 43 -0.66 11.31 4.64
N GLN A 44 -1.24 12.49 4.92
CA GLN A 44 -1.21 13.63 3.99
C GLN A 44 0.12 14.40 4.02
N GLN A 45 0.85 14.33 5.14
CA GLN A 45 2.09 15.09 5.35
C GLN A 45 3.34 14.28 5.06
N LYS A 46 3.28 12.95 5.26
CA LYS A 46 4.42 12.04 5.15
C LYS A 46 4.00 10.77 4.42
N GLU A 47 4.94 10.19 3.69
CA GLU A 47 4.75 8.85 3.13
C GLU A 47 5.10 7.78 4.15
N PHE A 48 4.25 6.75 4.22
CA PHE A 48 4.49 5.53 4.99
C PHE A 48 4.43 4.32 4.05
N ASP A 49 5.33 3.37 4.30
CA ASP A 49 5.38 2.13 3.54
C ASP A 49 4.30 1.15 4.00
N VAL A 50 4.13 1.04 5.33
CA VAL A 50 3.18 0.14 5.97
C VAL A 50 2.44 0.87 7.10
N VAL A 51 1.13 0.67 7.16
CA VAL A 51 0.26 1.16 8.25
C VAL A 51 -0.35 -0.04 8.96
N LEU A 52 -0.11 -0.14 10.27
CA LEU A 52 -0.82 -1.09 11.14
C LEU A 52 -1.94 -0.33 11.83
N THR A 53 -3.18 -0.74 11.65
CA THR A 53 -4.34 -0.04 12.24
C THR A 53 -5.26 -0.97 12.98
N ASP A 54 -5.74 -0.55 14.15
CA ASP A 54 -6.93 -1.16 14.74
C ASP A 54 -8.16 -0.80 13.89
N ILE A 55 -9.22 -1.56 14.03
CA ILE A 55 -10.52 -1.30 13.41
C ILE A 55 -11.32 -0.30 14.22
N ARG A 56 -11.40 -0.50 15.55
CA ARG A 56 -12.28 0.29 16.43
C ARG A 56 -11.50 1.33 17.21
N MET A 57 -11.55 2.58 16.76
CA MET A 57 -10.78 3.70 17.33
C MET A 57 -11.61 5.00 17.34
N GLY A 58 -12.81 4.99 17.88
CA GLY A 58 -13.67 6.17 17.96
C GLY A 58 -14.60 6.37 16.74
N PRO A 59 -14.86 7.64 16.29
CA PRO A 59 -15.83 7.95 15.25
C PRO A 59 -15.44 7.43 13.87
N MET A 60 -14.17 7.55 13.48
CA MET A 60 -13.62 7.00 12.25
C MET A 60 -12.94 5.67 12.54
N SER A 61 -13.38 4.61 11.87
CA SER A 61 -12.76 3.29 12.00
C SER A 61 -11.47 3.17 11.18
N GLY A 62 -10.65 2.14 11.47
CA GLY A 62 -9.49 1.80 10.64
C GLY A 62 -9.88 1.45 9.20
N ILE A 63 -11.08 0.90 8.98
CA ILE A 63 -11.59 0.61 7.64
C ILE A 63 -11.93 1.90 6.88
N ASP A 64 -12.57 2.87 7.55
CA ASP A 64 -12.85 4.18 6.95
C ASP A 64 -11.56 4.92 6.59
N LEU A 65 -10.52 4.80 7.43
CA LEU A 65 -9.18 5.32 7.15
C LEU A 65 -8.62 4.72 5.86
N ILE A 66 -8.65 3.39 5.73
CA ILE A 66 -8.16 2.68 4.54
C ILE A 66 -8.92 3.14 3.30
N GLU A 67 -10.26 3.20 3.37
CA GLU A 67 -11.09 3.64 2.24
C GLU A 67 -10.75 5.06 1.79
N LYS A 68 -10.56 5.99 2.74
CA LYS A 68 -10.16 7.36 2.43
C LYS A 68 -8.78 7.43 1.78
N VAL A 69 -7.81 6.70 2.30
CA VAL A 69 -6.43 6.71 1.79
C VAL A 69 -6.35 6.07 0.41
N ARG A 70 -7.07 4.99 0.16
CA ARG A 70 -7.10 4.30 -1.15
C ARG A 70 -7.61 5.18 -2.31
N LYS A 71 -8.38 6.24 -2.03
CA LYS A 71 -8.82 7.20 -3.06
C LYS A 71 -7.68 8.05 -3.63
N THR A 72 -6.59 8.21 -2.90
CA THR A 72 -5.47 9.10 -3.27
C THR A 72 -4.10 8.41 -3.25
N ASN A 73 -3.98 7.29 -2.56
CA ASN A 73 -2.70 6.59 -2.37
C ASN A 73 -2.92 5.07 -2.37
N ASP A 74 -2.36 4.40 -3.37
CA ASP A 74 -2.40 2.94 -3.51
C ASP A 74 -1.05 2.28 -3.15
N HIS A 75 -0.02 3.07 -2.84
CA HIS A 75 1.33 2.57 -2.55
C HIS A 75 1.52 2.13 -1.10
N THR A 76 0.77 2.71 -0.16
CA THR A 76 0.84 2.35 1.26
C THR A 76 0.15 1.02 1.51
N GLU A 77 0.83 0.06 2.11
CA GLU A 77 0.22 -1.21 2.50
C GLU A 77 -0.39 -1.13 3.89
N PHE A 78 -1.56 -1.75 4.05
CA PHE A 78 -2.28 -1.77 5.33
C PHE A 78 -2.30 -3.16 5.94
N ILE A 79 -2.11 -3.22 7.26
CA ILE A 79 -2.27 -4.40 8.10
C ILE A 79 -3.31 -4.06 9.17
N ILE A 80 -4.35 -4.86 9.25
CA ILE A 80 -5.39 -4.70 10.28
C ILE A 80 -5.02 -5.51 11.52
N LEU A 81 -5.10 -4.86 12.67
CA LEU A 81 -4.99 -5.47 13.99
C LEU A 81 -6.36 -5.41 14.66
N SER A 82 -6.94 -6.52 15.04
CA SER A 82 -8.28 -6.54 15.63
C SER A 82 -8.35 -7.43 16.87
N GLY A 83 -9.07 -6.98 17.89
CA GLY A 83 -9.43 -7.79 19.05
C GLY A 83 -10.58 -8.78 18.78
N PHE A 84 -11.22 -8.68 17.64
CA PHE A 84 -12.41 -9.46 17.30
C PHE A 84 -12.26 -10.19 15.97
N ALA A 85 -12.66 -11.47 15.94
CA ALA A 85 -12.72 -12.27 14.73
C ALA A 85 -14.05 -12.02 14.00
N GLU A 86 -14.36 -10.77 13.64
CA GLU A 86 -15.58 -10.44 12.92
C GLU A 86 -15.37 -10.60 11.41
N PHE A 87 -16.05 -11.56 10.82
CA PHE A 87 -15.97 -11.88 9.40
C PHE A 87 -16.32 -10.68 8.50
N SER A 88 -17.27 -9.85 8.94
CA SER A 88 -17.70 -8.64 8.22
C SER A 88 -16.55 -7.65 7.98
N TYR A 89 -15.71 -7.41 8.98
CA TYR A 89 -14.55 -6.53 8.86
C TYR A 89 -13.46 -7.11 7.98
N ALA A 90 -13.20 -8.41 8.10
CA ALA A 90 -12.23 -9.07 7.21
C ALA A 90 -12.69 -9.01 5.75
N GLN A 91 -13.98 -9.19 5.46
CA GLN A 91 -14.52 -9.08 4.11
C GLN A 91 -14.42 -7.64 3.55
N GLN A 92 -14.69 -6.63 4.37
CA GLN A 92 -14.55 -5.23 3.96
C GLN A 92 -13.08 -4.88 3.67
N ALA A 93 -12.17 -5.32 4.54
CA ALA A 93 -10.73 -5.13 4.36
C ALA A 93 -10.22 -5.74 3.04
N MET A 94 -10.63 -6.97 2.73
CA MET A 94 -10.27 -7.63 1.47
C MET A 94 -10.74 -6.85 0.23
N ARG A 95 -11.95 -6.27 0.26
CA ARG A 95 -12.45 -5.42 -0.85
C ARG A 95 -11.61 -4.16 -1.06
N LEU A 96 -10.94 -3.67 -0.01
CA LEU A 96 -10.04 -2.52 -0.04
C LEU A 96 -8.58 -2.92 -0.33
N GLY A 97 -8.34 -4.18 -0.71
CA GLY A 97 -7.01 -4.70 -1.04
C GLY A 97 -6.10 -4.88 0.19
N VAL A 98 -6.68 -5.13 1.36
CA VAL A 98 -5.92 -5.48 2.58
C VAL A 98 -5.91 -7.00 2.73
N ASP A 99 -4.72 -7.60 2.65
CA ASP A 99 -4.56 -9.05 2.76
C ASP A 99 -4.07 -9.50 4.14
N GLN A 100 -3.62 -8.56 4.99
CA GLN A 100 -3.09 -8.88 6.30
C GLN A 100 -4.06 -8.44 7.39
N TYR A 101 -4.69 -9.44 8.02
CA TYR A 101 -5.61 -9.29 9.14
C TYR A 101 -5.11 -10.12 10.32
N LEU A 102 -4.69 -9.47 11.40
CA LEU A 102 -4.12 -10.12 12.58
C LEU A 102 -5.04 -9.96 13.78
N LEU A 103 -5.29 -11.08 14.47
CA LEU A 103 -6.05 -11.04 15.73
C LEU A 103 -5.12 -10.72 16.91
N LYS A 104 -5.52 -9.76 17.74
CA LYS A 104 -4.88 -9.47 19.03
C LYS A 104 -5.19 -10.59 20.07
N PRO A 105 -4.23 -10.97 20.90
CA PRO A 105 -2.87 -10.45 21.04
C PRO A 105 -1.92 -10.96 19.93
N VAL A 106 -1.17 -10.05 19.32
CA VAL A 106 -0.27 -10.39 18.21
C VAL A 106 1.12 -10.72 18.73
N THR A 107 1.71 -11.83 18.27
CA THR A 107 3.10 -12.19 18.58
C THR A 107 4.09 -11.42 17.71
N LYS A 108 5.36 -11.37 18.12
CA LYS A 108 6.44 -10.74 17.37
C LYS A 108 6.60 -11.38 15.98
N GLU A 109 6.53 -12.70 15.91
CA GLU A 109 6.68 -13.49 14.69
C GLU A 109 5.56 -13.15 13.68
N LYS A 110 4.30 -13.14 14.11
CA LYS A 110 3.16 -12.78 13.27
C LYS A 110 3.25 -11.35 12.74
N LEU A 111 3.67 -10.39 13.60
CA LEU A 111 3.90 -9.01 13.17
C LEU A 111 5.00 -8.91 12.12
N ARG A 112 6.14 -9.58 12.38
CA ARG A 112 7.26 -9.63 11.46
C ARG A 112 6.84 -10.16 10.09
N ASP A 113 6.18 -11.30 10.07
CA ASP A 113 5.78 -11.96 8.83
C ASP A 113 4.75 -11.11 8.05
N ALA A 114 3.78 -10.51 8.72
CA ALA A 114 2.79 -9.64 8.09
C ALA A 114 3.44 -8.39 7.48
N VAL A 115 4.33 -7.74 8.22
CA VAL A 115 5.05 -6.54 7.74
C VAL A 115 5.99 -6.89 6.58
N LEU A 116 6.67 -8.04 6.63
CA LEU A 116 7.50 -8.51 5.53
C LEU A 116 6.68 -8.75 4.26
N GLN A 117 5.53 -9.40 4.36
CA GLN A 117 4.63 -9.64 3.23
C GLN A 117 4.07 -8.34 2.65
N ALA A 118 3.72 -7.38 3.51
CA ALA A 118 3.27 -6.06 3.09
C ALA A 118 4.37 -5.30 2.32
N ASP A 119 5.62 -5.30 2.82
CA ASP A 119 6.74 -4.65 2.13
C ASP A 119 7.08 -5.31 0.78
N LEU A 120 7.01 -6.63 0.69
CA LEU A 120 7.21 -7.35 -0.58
C LEU A 120 6.18 -6.92 -1.62
N ARG A 121 4.89 -6.92 -1.29
CA ARG A 121 3.81 -6.47 -2.20
C ARG A 121 3.97 -5.02 -2.63
N ARG A 122 4.33 -4.13 -1.69
CA ARG A 122 4.59 -2.73 -2.01
C ARG A 122 5.69 -2.59 -3.07
N ARG A 123 6.76 -3.36 -2.93
CA ARG A 123 7.87 -3.38 -3.89
C ARG A 123 7.43 -3.90 -5.25
N GLU A 124 6.70 -4.99 -5.29
CA GLU A 124 6.15 -5.56 -6.53
C GLU A 124 5.25 -4.55 -7.26
N LYS A 125 4.34 -3.87 -6.54
CA LYS A 125 3.53 -2.79 -7.11
C LYS A 125 4.38 -1.65 -7.67
N SER A 126 5.40 -1.22 -6.93
CA SER A 126 6.31 -0.15 -7.36
C SER A 126 7.12 -0.55 -8.59
N GLU A 127 7.55 -1.80 -8.69
CA GLU A 127 8.29 -2.31 -9.85
C GLU A 127 7.40 -2.47 -11.08
N ALA A 128 6.16 -2.91 -10.90
CA ALA A 128 5.18 -3.01 -11.99
C ALA A 128 4.80 -1.65 -12.61
N LEU A 129 4.87 -0.57 -11.83
CA LEU A 129 4.56 0.79 -12.30
C LEU A 129 5.71 1.46 -13.05
N LYS A 130 6.97 1.10 -12.77
CA LYS A 130 8.15 1.70 -13.42
C LYS A 130 8.14 1.58 -14.94
N PRO A 131 7.86 0.40 -15.53
CA PRO A 131 7.76 0.26 -16.99
C PRO A 131 6.70 1.18 -17.59
N ALA A 132 5.53 1.27 -16.97
CA ALA A 132 4.44 2.12 -17.45
C ALA A 132 4.79 3.62 -17.39
N GLN A 133 5.45 4.06 -16.32
CA GLN A 133 5.89 5.45 -16.16
C GLN A 133 6.97 5.83 -17.19
N VAL A 134 7.94 4.94 -17.41
CA VAL A 134 9.01 5.15 -18.41
C VAL A 134 8.42 5.21 -19.81
N LEU A 135 7.47 4.32 -20.13
CA LEU A 135 6.80 4.31 -21.42
C LEU A 135 6.00 5.61 -21.65
N LEU A 136 5.22 6.04 -20.64
CA LEU A 136 4.50 7.31 -20.69
C LEU A 136 5.45 8.51 -20.90
N GLN A 137 6.58 8.52 -20.19
CA GLN A 137 7.60 9.56 -20.35
C GLN A 137 8.19 9.57 -21.76
N MET A 138 8.49 8.39 -22.33
CA MET A 138 8.97 8.26 -23.71
C MET A 138 7.95 8.78 -24.73
N MET A 139 6.66 8.47 -24.52
CA MET A 139 5.57 8.95 -25.37
C MET A 139 5.44 10.48 -25.33
N LEU A 140 5.48 11.06 -24.12
CA LEU A 140 5.36 12.51 -23.93
C LEU A 140 6.55 13.30 -24.52
N THR A 141 7.74 12.70 -24.57
CA THR A 141 8.95 13.34 -25.10
C THR A 141 9.23 13.03 -26.57
N ALA A 142 8.37 12.24 -27.23
CA ALA A 142 8.52 11.81 -28.63
C ALA A 142 9.92 11.25 -28.97
N GLN A 143 10.56 10.56 -28.03
CA GLN A 143 11.91 10.02 -28.20
C GLN A 143 11.92 8.73 -29.03
N PRO A 144 12.86 8.57 -29.97
CA PRO A 144 13.09 7.29 -30.65
C PRO A 144 13.62 6.27 -29.63
N GLY A 145 12.95 5.14 -29.49
CA GLY A 145 13.36 4.07 -28.55
C GLY A 145 12.22 3.24 -28.00
N LEU A 146 10.98 3.59 -28.31
CA LEU A 146 9.79 2.88 -27.82
C LEU A 146 9.80 1.38 -28.19
N GLU A 147 10.22 1.05 -29.40
CA GLU A 147 10.35 -0.34 -29.88
C GLU A 147 11.43 -1.11 -29.12
N ALA A 148 12.58 -0.51 -28.87
CA ALA A 148 13.65 -1.14 -28.11
C ALA A 148 13.23 -1.36 -26.66
N TYR A 149 12.51 -0.41 -26.07
CA TYR A 149 11.95 -0.55 -24.71
C TYR A 149 10.94 -1.67 -24.63
N ARG A 150 10.02 -1.77 -25.61
CA ARG A 150 9.02 -2.85 -25.69
C ARG A 150 9.65 -4.23 -25.75
N GLN A 151 10.69 -4.39 -26.56
CA GLN A 151 11.42 -5.66 -26.69
C GLN A 151 12.19 -6.03 -25.41
N SER A 152 12.84 -5.07 -24.75
CA SER A 152 13.62 -5.32 -23.54
C SER A 152 12.76 -5.71 -22.33
N HIS A 153 11.50 -5.29 -22.29
CA HIS A 153 10.57 -5.54 -21.16
C HIS A 153 9.52 -6.61 -21.48
N HIS A 154 9.66 -7.35 -22.60
CA HIS A 154 8.75 -8.44 -23.00
C HIS A 154 7.27 -8.04 -23.03
N LEU A 155 6.96 -6.81 -23.46
CA LEU A 155 5.60 -6.34 -23.59
C LEU A 155 4.98 -6.89 -24.88
N PHE A 156 3.87 -7.62 -24.76
CA PHE A 156 3.19 -8.26 -25.90
C PHE A 156 2.02 -7.40 -26.43
N PRO A 157 1.67 -7.57 -27.74
CA PRO A 157 0.42 -7.02 -28.28
C PRO A 157 -0.76 -7.62 -27.51
N GLY A 158 -1.53 -6.81 -26.80
CA GLY A 158 -2.64 -7.27 -25.96
C GLY A 158 -2.50 -6.85 -24.49
N ASP A 159 -1.34 -6.46 -24.06
CA ASP A 159 -1.20 -5.78 -22.76
C ASP A 159 -1.97 -4.44 -22.79
N LYS A 160 -2.64 -4.13 -21.69
CA LYS A 160 -3.41 -2.88 -21.58
C LYS A 160 -2.58 -1.63 -21.93
N LEU A 161 -1.28 -1.69 -21.66
CA LEU A 161 -0.32 -0.65 -22.01
C LEU A 161 -0.13 -0.52 -23.52
N PHE A 162 -0.11 -1.63 -24.25
CA PHE A 162 0.02 -1.65 -25.71
C PHE A 162 -1.18 -0.99 -26.39
N LEU A 163 -2.39 -1.20 -25.88
CA LEU A 163 -3.62 -0.57 -26.41
C LEU A 163 -3.55 0.97 -26.28
N VAL A 164 -3.03 1.49 -25.17
CA VAL A 164 -2.84 2.93 -24.97
C VAL A 164 -1.81 3.50 -25.96
N VAL A 165 -0.71 2.79 -26.19
CA VAL A 165 0.32 3.17 -27.15
C VAL A 165 -0.23 3.21 -28.58
N SER A 166 -0.93 2.16 -28.97
CA SER A 166 -1.55 2.07 -30.32
C SER A 166 -2.60 3.15 -30.56
N ALA A 167 -3.40 3.49 -29.54
CA ALA A 167 -4.38 4.58 -29.64
C ALA A 167 -3.74 5.96 -29.83
N CYS A 168 -2.56 6.19 -29.25
CA CYS A 168 -1.81 7.44 -29.46
C CYS A 168 -1.14 7.52 -30.83
N GLU A 169 -0.72 6.39 -31.41
CA GLU A 169 -0.14 6.35 -32.77
C GLU A 169 -1.18 6.56 -33.88
N LEU A 170 -2.43 6.18 -33.65
CA LEU A 170 -3.52 6.29 -34.63
C LEU A 170 -4.21 7.66 -34.68
N GLY A 171 -3.88 8.57 -33.77
CA GLY A 171 -4.51 9.90 -33.69
C GLY A 171 -5.94 9.90 -33.12
N PRO A 172 -6.51 11.08 -32.84
CA PRO A 172 -7.81 11.22 -32.20
C PRO A 172 -9.02 10.75 -33.04
N ASP A 173 -8.83 10.50 -34.34
CA ASP A 173 -9.91 10.13 -35.27
C ASP A 173 -10.05 8.59 -35.45
N ALA A 174 -9.34 7.78 -34.70
CA ALA A 174 -9.28 6.34 -34.86
C ALA A 174 -10.09 5.55 -33.79
N LEU A 175 -10.92 6.24 -32.98
CA LEU A 175 -11.82 5.62 -31.99
C LEU A 175 -13.28 5.81 -32.36
#